data_816d4693e640a07b6796fe5a001ea625
#
_entry.id   816d4693e640a07b6796fe5a001ea625
#
_cell.length_a   1.000
_cell.length_b   1.000
_cell.length_c   1.000
_cell.angle_alpha   90.00
_cell.angle_beta   90.00
_cell.angle_gamma   90.00
#
_symmetry.space_group_name_H-M   'P 1'
#
loop_
_entity.id
_entity.type
_entity.pdbx_description
1 polymer ?
#
loop_
_entity_poly.entity_id
_entity_poly.type
_entity_poly.pdbx_seq_one_letter_code
_entity_poly.pdbx_strand_id
1 'polypeptide(L)'
;MDTASPAEPTPTGQGTHADAPVRAARPSDAEELVRLRAVMLGSMGPYDDDSWQPASMAVLRERLAEPGGRLAAFVVDAPGARGALAACAVGTVEQRLGAPGNHAGLSGHVFSVVTDAAMRRRGYSRACMRALLAWYREQGVVKIDLHASPEGEPLYASLGFVRTPAPSMRLML
;
A
#
# COMPACT_ATOMS: atom_id res chain seq x y z
N MET A 1 -26.52 13.41 -56.53
CA MET A 1 -25.36 13.88 -55.75
C MET A 1 -25.63 13.49 -54.33
N ASP A 2 -25.08 12.36 -53.97
CA ASP A 2 -25.29 11.68 -52.69
C ASP A 2 -24.12 12.05 -51.77
N THR A 3 -24.38 12.81 -50.72
CA THR A 3 -23.38 13.21 -49.75
C THR A 3 -23.49 12.32 -48.50
N ALA A 4 -22.70 11.28 -48.50
CA ALA A 4 -22.54 10.44 -47.31
C ALA A 4 -21.87 11.22 -46.19
N SER A 5 -22.57 11.32 -45.02
CA SER A 5 -22.07 11.86 -43.78
C SER A 5 -21.11 10.86 -43.16
N PRO A 6 -19.92 11.27 -42.62
CA PRO A 6 -19.03 10.37 -41.92
C PRO A 6 -19.56 10.00 -40.52
N ALA A 7 -19.56 8.71 -40.22
CA ALA A 7 -19.93 8.16 -38.93
C ALA A 7 -18.93 8.59 -37.83
N GLU A 8 -19.43 9.14 -36.73
CA GLU A 8 -18.66 9.42 -35.52
C GLU A 8 -18.18 8.12 -34.88
N PRO A 9 -16.94 8.08 -34.37
CA PRO A 9 -16.47 6.92 -33.62
C PRO A 9 -17.12 6.86 -32.24
N THR A 10 -17.77 5.77 -31.94
CA THR A 10 -18.34 5.42 -30.63
C THR A 10 -17.24 5.41 -29.60
N PRO A 11 -17.36 6.10 -28.44
CA PRO A 11 -16.35 6.01 -27.38
C PRO A 11 -16.38 4.62 -26.77
N THR A 12 -15.28 3.91 -26.93
CA THR A 12 -15.01 2.62 -26.31
C THR A 12 -15.09 2.79 -24.79
N GLY A 13 -16.02 2.09 -24.15
CA GLY A 13 -16.30 2.16 -22.73
C GLY A 13 -15.04 1.91 -21.91
N GLN A 14 -14.58 2.96 -21.21
CA GLN A 14 -13.67 2.82 -20.09
C GLN A 14 -14.45 2.13 -18.97
N GLY A 15 -14.15 0.85 -18.75
CA GLY A 15 -14.67 0.11 -17.62
C GLY A 15 -14.35 0.88 -16.34
N THR A 16 -15.36 1.44 -15.71
CA THR A 16 -15.28 1.94 -14.34
C THR A 16 -14.90 0.76 -13.46
N HIS A 17 -13.61 0.66 -13.12
CA HIS A 17 -13.20 -0.21 -12.03
C HIS A 17 -13.92 0.33 -10.78
N ALA A 18 -15.01 -0.33 -10.39
CA ALA A 18 -15.67 -0.08 -9.12
C ALA A 18 -14.55 -0.12 -8.07
N ASP A 19 -14.39 0.97 -7.31
CA ASP A 19 -13.38 1.04 -6.27
C ASP A 19 -13.56 -0.16 -5.35
N ALA A 20 -12.52 -1.00 -5.25
CA ALA A 20 -12.57 -2.16 -4.38
C ALA A 20 -12.86 -1.69 -2.95
N PRO A 21 -13.74 -2.34 -2.20
CA PRO A 21 -14.07 -1.94 -0.84
C PRO A 21 -12.83 -2.04 0.05
N VAL A 22 -12.25 -0.88 0.35
CA VAL A 22 -11.08 -0.76 1.24
C VAL A 22 -11.57 -0.40 2.63
N ARG A 23 -11.01 -1.04 3.63
CA ARG A 23 -11.23 -0.68 5.03
C ARG A 23 -9.92 -0.53 5.78
N ALA A 24 -9.92 0.20 6.90
CA ALA A 24 -8.83 0.17 7.86
C ALA A 24 -8.72 -1.25 8.45
N ALA A 25 -7.49 -1.70 8.64
CA ALA A 25 -7.21 -2.96 9.31
C ALA A 25 -7.50 -2.85 10.82
N ARG A 26 -7.85 -3.98 11.42
CA ARG A 26 -8.10 -4.15 12.84
C ARG A 26 -7.01 -5.02 13.46
N PRO A 27 -6.82 -5.03 14.77
CA PRO A 27 -5.89 -5.94 15.44
C PRO A 27 -6.09 -7.41 15.07
N SER A 28 -7.34 -7.83 14.79
CA SER A 28 -7.67 -9.18 14.34
C SER A 28 -7.14 -9.54 12.94
N ASP A 29 -6.75 -8.56 12.13
CA ASP A 29 -6.19 -8.79 10.79
C ASP A 29 -4.68 -9.06 10.82
N ALA A 30 -4.03 -9.01 11.98
CA ALA A 30 -2.58 -9.09 12.11
C ALA A 30 -1.99 -10.37 11.49
N GLU A 31 -2.65 -11.51 11.64
CA GLU A 31 -2.22 -12.79 11.07
C GLU A 31 -2.20 -12.74 9.53
N GLU A 32 -3.26 -12.25 8.91
CA GLU A 32 -3.37 -12.11 7.47
C GLU A 32 -2.42 -11.04 6.90
N LEU A 33 -2.18 -9.95 7.63
CA LEU A 33 -1.17 -8.95 7.26
C LEU A 33 0.24 -9.55 7.25
N VAL A 34 0.55 -10.40 8.23
CA VAL A 34 1.84 -11.13 8.29
C VAL A 34 1.92 -12.17 7.17
N ARG A 35 0.84 -12.90 6.88
CA ARG A 35 0.78 -13.83 5.74
C ARG A 35 1.06 -13.09 4.42
N LEU A 36 0.40 -11.97 4.17
CA LEU A 36 0.64 -11.16 2.96
C LEU A 36 2.08 -10.64 2.92
N ARG A 37 2.65 -10.23 4.06
CA ARG A 37 4.05 -9.83 4.14
C ARG A 37 4.99 -10.98 3.76
N ALA A 38 4.73 -12.21 4.21
CA ALA A 38 5.51 -13.37 3.83
C ALA A 38 5.43 -13.63 2.30
N VAL A 39 4.26 -13.48 1.69
CA VAL A 39 4.09 -13.54 0.21
C VAL A 39 4.96 -12.49 -0.49
N MET A 40 5.02 -11.27 0.03
CA MET A 40 5.87 -10.21 -0.53
C MET A 40 7.35 -10.54 -0.40
N LEU A 41 7.79 -10.93 0.79
CA LEU A 41 9.19 -11.27 1.05
C LEU A 41 9.63 -12.45 0.18
N GLY A 42 8.83 -13.50 0.06
CA GLY A 42 9.11 -14.65 -0.80
C GLY A 42 9.23 -14.31 -2.28
N SER A 43 8.60 -13.20 -2.75
CA SER A 43 8.79 -12.71 -4.12
C SER A 43 10.11 -11.96 -4.34
N MET A 44 10.80 -11.58 -3.26
CA MET A 44 12.06 -10.84 -3.31
C MET A 44 13.30 -11.73 -3.17
N GLY A 45 13.11 -13.02 -2.84
CA GLY A 45 14.16 -14.01 -2.67
C GLY A 45 13.72 -15.21 -1.82
N PRO A 46 14.53 -16.26 -1.70
CA PRO A 46 14.25 -17.37 -0.82
C PRO A 46 14.39 -16.89 0.64
N TYR A 47 13.32 -16.95 1.40
CA TYR A 47 13.28 -16.71 2.84
C TYR A 47 12.72 -17.97 3.50
N ASP A 48 13.59 -18.76 4.10
CA ASP A 48 13.24 -20.02 4.75
C ASP A 48 13.05 -19.88 6.28
N ASP A 49 13.02 -18.64 6.77
CA ASP A 49 12.88 -18.32 8.20
C ASP A 49 11.55 -17.62 8.47
N ASP A 50 10.65 -18.32 9.17
CA ASP A 50 9.36 -17.79 9.61
C ASP A 50 9.35 -17.32 11.08
N SER A 51 10.49 -17.40 11.78
CA SER A 51 10.62 -17.05 13.20
C SER A 51 10.26 -15.60 13.54
N TRP A 52 10.30 -14.70 12.54
CA TRP A 52 9.92 -13.30 12.67
C TRP A 52 8.39 -13.07 12.76
N GLN A 53 7.57 -14.01 12.30
CA GLN A 53 6.13 -13.83 12.16
C GLN A 53 5.41 -13.59 13.50
N PRO A 54 5.65 -14.36 14.58
CA PRO A 54 4.97 -14.13 15.86
C PRO A 54 5.22 -12.75 16.45
N ALA A 55 6.45 -12.26 16.37
CA ALA A 55 6.82 -10.91 16.84
C ALA A 55 6.11 -9.83 16.00
N SER A 56 6.06 -10.00 14.67
CA SER A 56 5.36 -9.09 13.78
C SER A 56 3.86 -9.05 14.03
N MET A 57 3.23 -10.20 14.30
CA MET A 57 1.81 -10.26 14.68
C MET A 57 1.53 -9.52 15.97
N ALA A 58 2.40 -9.68 16.99
CA ALA A 58 2.27 -8.98 18.27
C ALA A 58 2.34 -7.46 18.08
N VAL A 59 3.34 -6.97 17.34
CA VAL A 59 3.48 -5.54 17.01
C VAL A 59 2.26 -5.01 16.26
N LEU A 60 1.76 -5.72 15.25
CA LEU A 60 0.58 -5.27 14.50
C LEU A 60 -0.66 -5.21 15.38
N ARG A 61 -0.90 -6.21 16.25
CA ARG A 61 -2.04 -6.21 17.17
C ARG A 61 -2.00 -5.01 18.12
N GLU A 62 -0.83 -4.75 18.71
CA GLU A 62 -0.61 -3.61 19.60
C GLU A 62 -0.83 -2.28 18.87
N ARG A 63 -0.11 -2.06 17.77
CA ARG A 63 -0.12 -0.78 17.05
C ARG A 63 -1.45 -0.46 16.37
N LEU A 64 -2.16 -1.46 15.87
CA LEU A 64 -3.48 -1.26 15.28
C LEU A 64 -4.57 -1.02 16.33
N ALA A 65 -4.33 -1.34 17.61
CA ALA A 65 -5.23 -1.04 18.71
C ALA A 65 -5.06 0.38 19.27
N GLU A 66 -3.95 1.08 18.97
CA GLU A 66 -3.67 2.42 19.48
C GLU A 66 -4.60 3.47 18.85
N PRO A 67 -5.46 4.15 19.62
CA PRO A 67 -6.25 5.27 19.11
C PRO A 67 -5.30 6.41 18.66
N GLY A 68 -5.45 6.87 17.41
CA GLY A 68 -4.55 7.89 16.85
C GLY A 68 -3.10 7.41 16.68
N GLY A 69 -2.88 6.10 16.62
CA GLY A 69 -1.57 5.48 16.49
C GLY A 69 -0.82 5.91 15.22
N ARG A 70 0.49 5.76 15.26
CA ARG A 70 1.41 6.14 14.16
C ARG A 70 1.66 4.99 13.17
N LEU A 71 0.89 3.91 13.22
CA LEU A 71 0.86 2.85 12.24
C LEU A 71 -0.57 2.66 11.76
N ALA A 72 -0.75 2.59 10.46
CA ALA A 72 -2.02 2.21 9.85
C ALA A 72 -1.81 1.16 8.77
N ALA A 73 -2.82 0.34 8.57
CA ALA A 73 -2.92 -0.57 7.45
C ALA A 73 -4.30 -0.44 6.82
N PHE A 74 -4.34 -0.46 5.49
CA PHE A 74 -5.58 -0.48 4.73
C PHE A 74 -5.63 -1.77 3.92
N VAL A 75 -6.78 -2.42 3.93
CA VAL A 75 -6.93 -3.78 3.42
C VAL A 75 -8.16 -3.91 2.53
N VAL A 76 -8.11 -4.90 1.64
CA VAL A 76 -9.24 -5.41 0.88
C VAL A 76 -9.47 -6.85 1.33
N ASP A 77 -10.69 -7.17 1.76
CA ASP A 77 -11.07 -8.54 2.11
C ASP A 77 -11.09 -9.43 0.87
N ALA A 78 -10.68 -10.70 1.02
CA ALA A 78 -10.70 -11.65 -0.07
C ALA A 78 -12.15 -12.07 -0.40
N PRO A 79 -12.62 -11.93 -1.64
CA PRO A 79 -13.96 -12.37 -2.02
C PRO A 79 -14.15 -13.87 -1.76
N GLY A 80 -15.23 -14.25 -1.08
CA GLY A 80 -15.59 -15.64 -0.81
C GLY A 80 -14.80 -16.36 0.27
N ALA A 81 -13.81 -15.70 0.90
CA ALA A 81 -12.99 -16.27 1.96
C ALA A 81 -13.10 -15.44 3.24
N ARG A 82 -13.94 -15.85 4.17
CA ARG A 82 -14.16 -15.10 5.42
C ARG A 82 -12.86 -14.98 6.22
N GLY A 83 -12.49 -13.76 6.56
CA GLY A 83 -11.31 -13.46 7.38
C GLY A 83 -10.00 -13.40 6.60
N ALA A 84 -9.96 -13.80 5.33
CA ALA A 84 -8.77 -13.66 4.49
C ALA A 84 -8.68 -12.29 3.83
N LEU A 85 -7.46 -11.82 3.59
CA LEU A 85 -7.18 -10.55 2.92
C LEU A 85 -6.67 -10.78 1.50
N ALA A 86 -7.23 -10.05 0.55
CA ALA A 86 -6.78 -10.03 -0.84
C ALA A 86 -5.58 -9.09 -1.05
N ALA A 87 -5.53 -7.98 -0.33
CA ALA A 87 -4.47 -6.98 -0.46
C ALA A 87 -4.34 -6.13 0.80
N CYS A 88 -3.16 -5.53 0.95
CA CYS A 88 -2.89 -4.54 1.99
C CYS A 88 -1.92 -3.45 1.53
N ALA A 89 -1.94 -2.32 2.23
CA ALA A 89 -0.87 -1.33 2.28
C ALA A 89 -0.67 -0.91 3.73
N VAL A 90 0.56 -0.98 4.23
CA VAL A 90 0.92 -0.66 5.61
C VAL A 90 1.88 0.51 5.62
N GLY A 91 1.69 1.44 6.56
CA GLY A 91 2.57 2.57 6.70
C GLY A 91 2.66 3.09 8.14
N THR A 92 3.74 3.82 8.40
CA THR A 92 4.00 4.47 9.68
C THR A 92 4.21 5.97 9.52
N VAL A 93 3.90 6.73 10.57
CA VAL A 93 4.31 8.13 10.72
C VAL A 93 5.49 8.18 11.69
N GLU A 94 6.58 8.78 11.25
CA GLU A 94 7.79 8.98 12.03
C GLU A 94 7.95 10.46 12.39
N GLN A 95 8.35 10.73 13.63
CA GLN A 95 8.79 12.06 14.05
C GLN A 95 10.28 12.18 13.76
N ARG A 96 10.65 13.09 12.89
CA ARG A 96 12.03 13.49 12.57
C ARG A 96 12.27 14.95 12.93
N LEU A 97 13.48 15.44 12.73
CA LEU A 97 13.75 16.87 12.84
C LEU A 97 13.08 17.62 11.69
N GLY A 98 12.58 18.82 11.98
CA GLY A 98 12.01 19.71 10.96
C GLY A 98 13.04 20.12 9.91
N ALA A 99 12.56 20.39 8.70
CA ALA A 99 13.34 20.83 7.57
C ALA A 99 12.53 21.82 6.71
N PRO A 100 13.16 22.57 5.79
CA PRO A 100 12.43 23.38 4.82
C PRO A 100 11.37 22.54 4.09
N GLY A 101 10.13 23.02 4.08
CA GLY A 101 8.97 22.30 3.50
C GLY A 101 8.37 21.20 4.39
N ASN A 102 9.01 20.87 5.51
CA ASN A 102 8.47 19.95 6.53
C ASN A 102 8.84 20.42 7.94
N HIS A 103 8.30 21.55 8.36
CA HIS A 103 8.66 22.16 9.63
C HIS A 103 8.32 21.31 10.85
N ALA A 104 7.21 20.57 10.79
CA ALA A 104 6.81 19.65 11.86
C ALA A 104 7.68 18.39 11.93
N GLY A 105 8.47 18.08 10.90
CA GLY A 105 9.30 16.88 10.84
C GLY A 105 8.53 15.57 10.73
N LEU A 106 7.21 15.60 10.41
CA LEU A 106 6.42 14.38 10.23
C LEU A 106 6.73 13.77 8.86
N SER A 107 7.15 12.51 8.86
CA SER A 107 7.43 11.75 7.64
C SER A 107 6.69 10.42 7.64
N GLY A 108 6.12 10.05 6.52
CA GLY A 108 5.51 8.74 6.31
C GLY A 108 6.52 7.75 5.74
N HIS A 109 6.41 6.49 6.14
CA HIS A 109 7.10 5.38 5.52
C HIS A 109 6.11 4.28 5.14
N VAL A 110 6.08 3.92 3.85
CA VAL A 110 5.21 2.84 3.35
C VAL A 110 6.02 1.58 3.19
N PHE A 111 5.47 0.48 3.72
CA PHE A 111 6.03 -0.85 3.56
C PHE A 111 4.89 -1.88 3.42
N SER A 112 5.19 -3.11 2.99
CA SER A 112 4.19 -4.18 2.85
C SER A 112 2.97 -3.78 1.99
N VAL A 113 3.22 -3.30 0.77
CA VAL A 113 2.18 -3.14 -0.24
C VAL A 113 2.08 -4.43 -1.03
N VAL A 114 1.02 -5.18 -0.80
CA VAL A 114 0.90 -6.56 -1.30
C VAL A 114 -0.50 -6.81 -1.84
N THR A 115 -0.58 -7.56 -2.92
CA THR A 115 -1.80 -8.23 -3.37
C THR A 115 -1.52 -9.72 -3.51
N ASP A 116 -2.38 -10.55 -2.90
CA ASP A 116 -2.34 -11.99 -3.05
C ASP A 116 -2.27 -12.39 -4.54
N ALA A 117 -1.47 -13.40 -4.87
CA ALA A 117 -1.19 -13.77 -6.26
C ALA A 117 -2.47 -14.02 -7.08
N ALA A 118 -3.45 -14.70 -6.52
CA ALA A 118 -4.73 -15.00 -7.15
C ALA A 118 -5.64 -13.76 -7.33
N MET A 119 -5.32 -12.65 -6.67
CA MET A 119 -6.13 -11.44 -6.62
C MET A 119 -5.49 -10.25 -7.35
N ARG A 120 -4.34 -10.47 -8.02
CA ARG A 120 -3.61 -9.42 -8.76
C ARG A 120 -4.41 -8.87 -9.94
N ARG A 121 -4.01 -7.68 -10.44
CA ARG A 121 -4.58 -6.98 -11.60
C ARG A 121 -6.03 -6.51 -11.44
N ARG A 122 -6.52 -6.44 -10.20
CA ARG A 122 -7.87 -5.96 -9.85
C ARG A 122 -7.88 -4.55 -9.25
N GLY A 123 -6.73 -3.86 -9.21
CA GLY A 123 -6.64 -2.50 -8.67
C GLY A 123 -6.53 -2.42 -7.13
N TYR A 124 -6.49 -3.55 -6.41
CA TYR A 124 -6.54 -3.61 -4.94
C TYR A 124 -5.39 -2.87 -4.25
N SER A 125 -4.13 -3.09 -4.69
CA SER A 125 -2.99 -2.34 -4.13
C SER A 125 -3.14 -0.83 -4.34
N ARG A 126 -3.67 -0.39 -5.49
CA ARG A 126 -3.92 1.04 -5.76
C ARG A 126 -4.97 1.60 -4.80
N ALA A 127 -6.04 0.86 -4.57
CA ALA A 127 -7.11 1.27 -3.66
C ALA A 127 -6.59 1.38 -2.21
N CYS A 128 -5.86 0.36 -1.71
CA CYS A 128 -5.20 0.41 -0.39
C CYS A 128 -4.23 1.58 -0.27
N MET A 129 -3.40 1.83 -1.29
CA MET A 129 -2.47 2.96 -1.29
C MET A 129 -3.17 4.31 -1.26
N ARG A 130 -4.27 4.49 -2.01
CA ARG A 130 -5.05 5.73 -1.96
C ARG A 130 -5.61 5.99 -0.56
N ALA A 131 -6.13 4.98 0.11
CA ALA A 131 -6.63 5.08 1.47
C ALA A 131 -5.50 5.43 2.45
N LEU A 132 -4.33 4.78 2.33
CA LEU A 132 -3.16 5.08 3.16
C LEU A 132 -2.65 6.51 2.92
N LEU A 133 -2.64 7.00 1.68
CA LEU A 133 -2.25 8.38 1.36
C LEU A 133 -3.25 9.40 1.91
N ALA A 134 -4.54 9.09 1.94
CA ALA A 134 -5.55 9.92 2.60
C ALA A 134 -5.27 10.02 4.10
N TRP A 135 -5.06 8.88 4.77
CA TRP A 135 -4.70 8.85 6.19
C TRP A 135 -3.43 9.66 6.49
N TYR A 136 -2.36 9.57 5.68
CA TYR A 136 -1.18 10.40 5.88
C TYR A 136 -1.47 11.91 5.83
N ARG A 137 -2.36 12.34 4.92
CA ARG A 137 -2.78 13.76 4.86
C ARG A 137 -3.51 14.19 6.12
N GLU A 138 -4.39 13.33 6.66
CA GLU A 138 -5.08 13.57 7.93
C GLU A 138 -4.12 13.67 9.11
N GLN A 139 -3.00 12.92 9.07
CA GLN A 139 -1.93 13.00 10.06
C GLN A 139 -1.00 14.23 9.87
N GLY A 140 -1.22 15.07 8.88
CA GLY A 140 -0.35 16.21 8.58
C GLY A 140 1.02 15.83 7.98
N VAL A 141 1.16 14.62 7.47
CA VAL A 141 2.39 14.17 6.80
C VAL A 141 2.50 14.82 5.43
N VAL A 142 3.64 15.44 5.16
CA VAL A 142 3.92 16.13 3.89
C VAL A 142 4.95 15.40 3.02
N LYS A 143 5.67 14.45 3.60
CA LYS A 143 6.70 13.67 2.90
C LYS A 143 6.50 12.18 3.21
N ILE A 144 6.48 11.36 2.17
CA ILE A 144 6.29 9.91 2.29
C ILE A 144 7.37 9.21 1.48
N ASP A 145 8.10 8.31 2.12
CA ASP A 145 9.13 7.50 1.50
C ASP A 145 8.70 6.02 1.40
N LEU A 146 9.16 5.34 0.36
CA LEU A 146 9.01 3.88 0.19
C LEU A 146 10.18 3.31 -0.61
N HIS A 147 10.35 2.00 -0.55
CA HIS A 147 11.24 1.25 -1.42
C HIS A 147 10.39 0.48 -2.44
N ALA A 148 10.54 0.83 -3.72
CA ALA A 148 9.79 0.19 -4.80
C ALA A 148 10.58 -1.00 -5.37
N SER A 149 9.89 -2.13 -5.58
CA SER A 149 10.39 -3.14 -6.51
C SER A 149 10.18 -2.65 -7.95
N PRO A 150 10.92 -3.19 -8.94
CA PRO A 150 10.70 -2.84 -10.35
C PRO A 150 9.24 -3.03 -10.80
N GLU A 151 8.58 -4.09 -10.33
CA GLU A 151 7.18 -4.39 -10.65
C GLU A 151 6.20 -3.43 -9.97
N GLY A 152 6.54 -2.92 -8.77
CA GLY A 152 5.72 -1.99 -7.99
C GLY A 152 5.85 -0.54 -8.43
N GLU A 153 6.99 -0.16 -9.01
CA GLU A 153 7.29 1.23 -9.38
C GLU A 153 6.21 1.90 -10.24
N PRO A 154 5.62 1.25 -11.28
CA PRO A 154 4.57 1.88 -12.08
C PRO A 154 3.32 2.25 -11.26
N LEU A 155 2.99 1.47 -10.24
CA LEU A 155 1.91 1.81 -9.31
C LEU A 155 2.22 3.10 -8.57
N TYR A 156 3.40 3.20 -7.96
CA TYR A 156 3.81 4.36 -7.16
C TYR A 156 3.96 5.62 -8.01
N ALA A 157 4.59 5.52 -9.18
CA ALA A 157 4.68 6.64 -10.13
C ALA A 157 3.29 7.19 -10.51
N SER A 158 2.32 6.29 -10.73
CA SER A 158 0.94 6.69 -11.05
C SER A 158 0.19 7.35 -9.88
N LEU A 159 0.74 7.27 -8.66
CA LEU A 159 0.23 7.91 -7.44
C LEU A 159 1.03 9.20 -7.10
N GLY A 160 1.98 9.58 -7.94
CA GLY A 160 2.78 10.79 -7.78
C GLY A 160 4.10 10.61 -7.05
N PHE A 161 4.53 9.39 -6.75
CA PHE A 161 5.87 9.15 -6.22
C PHE A 161 6.92 9.34 -7.32
N VAL A 162 8.05 9.90 -6.93
CA VAL A 162 9.21 10.12 -7.81
C VAL A 162 10.44 9.46 -7.22
N ARG A 163 11.38 9.05 -8.07
CA ARG A 163 12.67 8.53 -7.60
C ARG A 163 13.45 9.64 -6.90
N THR A 164 14.04 9.32 -5.77
CA THR A 164 14.95 10.24 -5.07
C THR A 164 16.34 10.18 -5.69
N PRO A 165 17.09 11.29 -5.72
CA PRO A 165 18.45 11.30 -6.27
C PRO A 165 19.47 10.59 -5.36
N ALA A 166 19.19 10.51 -4.05
CA ALA A 166 20.07 9.87 -3.08
C ALA A 166 19.80 8.37 -2.99
N PRO A 167 20.82 7.49 -3.10
CA PRO A 167 20.64 6.06 -2.94
C PRO A 167 20.31 5.70 -1.49
N SER A 168 19.50 4.66 -1.31
CA SER A 168 19.30 4.05 0.01
C SER A 168 20.47 3.14 0.34
N MET A 169 20.92 3.16 1.61
CA MET A 169 21.99 2.30 2.11
C MET A 169 21.52 1.56 3.36
N ARG A 170 21.97 0.31 3.54
CA ARG A 170 21.63 -0.54 4.70
C ARG A 170 22.89 -1.15 5.29
N LEU A 171 22.97 -1.16 6.61
CA LEU A 171 23.93 -1.92 7.39
C LEU A 171 23.17 -2.92 8.27
N MET A 172 23.58 -4.18 8.25
CA MET A 172 23.10 -5.21 9.19
C MET A 172 24.16 -5.36 10.28
N LEU A 173 23.74 -5.34 11.55
CA LEU A 173 24.61 -5.45 12.73
C LEU A 173 24.48 -6.84 13.35
#